data_afe2203beb0a3beae3ca8772c5d7b3b4
#
_entry.id   afe2203beb0a3beae3ca8772c5d7b3b4
#
_cell.length_a   1.000
_cell.length_b   1.000
_cell.length_c   1.000
_cell.angle_alpha   90.00
_cell.angle_beta   90.00
_cell.angle_gamma   90.00
#
_symmetry.space_group_name_H-M   'P 1'
#
loop_
_entity.id
_entity.type
_entity.pdbx_description
1 polymer ?
#
loop_
_entity_poly.entity_id
_entity_poly.type
_entity_poly.pdbx_seq_one_letter_code
_entity_poly.pdbx_strand_id
1 'polypeptide(L)'
;LPSPRYFSFEDLQKNGLETPVLVKPTDSFSGKGISHIEVIDELEQAIDHAIQFSRRNDYTIEEYVSGGLHSHSAFIKHGSVEIDFFVDEYCDAYKYQVDGSCHPSAMPENIKSEVRASIEKKVDILGLCDGLIHTQFIAQDERFWLIECMRRAPGDLYGRLIEHSTGFPYNRENLHQYLGIGIVKNAIPLSSKPILRHTISSTETMMPIGFTTHFETCWQEVIPLHSSGQP
;
A
#
# COMPACT_ATOMS: atom_id res chain seq x y z
N LEU A 1 5.39 11.76 -13.32
CA LEU A 1 5.55 10.75 -12.28
C LEU A 1 5.27 9.38 -12.87
N PRO A 2 6.05 8.34 -12.56
CA PRO A 2 5.77 6.98 -13.03
C PRO A 2 4.48 6.47 -12.38
N SER A 3 3.50 6.13 -13.21
CA SER A 3 2.23 5.53 -12.82
C SER A 3 1.73 4.64 -13.95
N PRO A 4 0.85 3.66 -13.70
CA PRO A 4 0.16 2.94 -14.74
C PRO A 4 -0.56 3.90 -15.70
N ARG A 5 -0.70 3.53 -16.96
CA ARG A 5 -1.49 4.30 -17.94
C ARG A 5 -2.97 4.19 -17.57
N TYR A 6 -3.71 5.28 -17.76
CA TYR A 6 -5.16 5.31 -17.62
C TYR A 6 -5.81 5.21 -19.00
N PHE A 7 -6.93 4.52 -19.05
CA PHE A 7 -7.71 4.34 -20.29
C PHE A 7 -9.15 4.81 -20.10
N SER A 8 -9.73 5.38 -21.15
CA SER A 8 -11.18 5.55 -21.21
C SER A 8 -11.86 4.29 -21.75
N PHE A 9 -13.11 4.09 -21.39
CA PHE A 9 -13.91 2.98 -21.91
C PHE A 9 -14.06 3.06 -23.43
N GLU A 10 -14.31 4.28 -23.95
CA GLU A 10 -14.49 4.54 -25.37
C GLU A 10 -13.23 4.23 -26.18
N ASP A 11 -12.04 4.57 -25.65
CA ASP A 11 -10.78 4.26 -26.32
C ASP A 11 -10.54 2.76 -26.41
N LEU A 12 -10.84 2.02 -25.35
CA LEU A 12 -10.68 0.57 -25.34
C LEU A 12 -11.71 -0.14 -26.22
N GLN A 13 -12.95 0.33 -26.25
CA GLN A 13 -13.96 -0.21 -27.17
C GLN A 13 -13.56 -0.02 -28.65
N LYS A 14 -12.92 1.11 -28.97
CA LYS A 14 -12.51 1.42 -30.33
C LYS A 14 -11.25 0.69 -30.76
N ASN A 15 -10.27 0.59 -29.88
CA ASN A 15 -8.91 0.14 -30.21
C ASN A 15 -8.60 -1.28 -29.71
N GLY A 16 -9.44 -1.85 -28.82
CA GLY A 16 -9.16 -3.11 -28.13
C GLY A 16 -8.16 -2.97 -26.99
N LEU A 17 -7.81 -4.09 -26.37
CA LEU A 17 -6.79 -4.18 -25.33
C LEU A 17 -5.42 -4.47 -25.95
N GLU A 18 -4.48 -3.55 -25.79
CA GLU A 18 -3.06 -3.78 -26.12
C GLU A 18 -2.31 -4.51 -25.01
N THR A 19 -2.80 -4.42 -23.79
CA THR A 19 -2.21 -4.96 -22.56
C THR A 19 -3.34 -5.27 -21.57
N PRO A 20 -3.17 -6.21 -20.62
CA PRO A 20 -4.12 -6.41 -19.54
C PRO A 20 -4.39 -5.12 -18.77
N VAL A 21 -5.60 -4.95 -18.29
CA VAL A 21 -6.01 -3.78 -17.49
C VAL A 21 -6.63 -4.17 -16.17
N LEU A 22 -6.59 -3.25 -15.20
CA LEU A 22 -7.34 -3.33 -13.96
C LEU A 22 -8.52 -2.35 -14.03
N VAL A 23 -9.71 -2.82 -13.75
CA VAL A 23 -10.89 -1.99 -13.50
C VAL A 23 -11.09 -1.91 -12.00
N LYS A 24 -11.15 -0.69 -11.47
CA LYS A 24 -11.20 -0.44 -10.01
C LYS A 24 -12.31 0.57 -9.69
N PRO A 25 -13.02 0.43 -8.54
CA PRO A 25 -13.82 1.52 -8.00
C PRO A 25 -12.91 2.68 -7.56
N THR A 26 -13.34 3.92 -7.73
CA THR A 26 -12.54 5.10 -7.36
C THR A 26 -12.50 5.38 -5.86
N ASP A 27 -13.40 4.79 -5.06
CA ASP A 27 -13.59 5.08 -3.63
C ASP A 27 -13.79 3.83 -2.76
N SER A 28 -13.26 2.68 -3.19
CA SER A 28 -13.23 1.44 -2.42
C SER A 28 -11.86 1.25 -1.73
N PHE A 29 -11.68 0.12 -1.04
CA PHE A 29 -10.47 -0.22 -0.29
C PHE A 29 -10.27 -1.73 -0.21
N SER A 30 -9.06 -2.17 0.15
CA SER A 30 -8.69 -3.58 0.35
C SER A 30 -9.00 -4.47 -0.86
N GLY A 31 -8.76 -3.98 -2.06
CA GLY A 31 -8.94 -4.75 -3.29
C GLY A 31 -10.38 -5.04 -3.69
N LYS A 32 -11.39 -4.54 -2.94
CA LYS A 32 -12.81 -4.79 -3.22
C LYS A 32 -13.24 -4.14 -4.52
N GLY A 33 -13.88 -4.94 -5.39
CA GLY A 33 -14.39 -4.47 -6.67
C GLY A 33 -13.33 -4.34 -7.77
N ILE A 34 -12.09 -4.81 -7.55
CA ILE A 34 -11.05 -4.82 -8.57
C ILE A 34 -11.22 -6.05 -9.46
N SER A 35 -11.16 -5.84 -10.78
CA SER A 35 -11.16 -6.89 -11.80
C SER A 35 -9.92 -6.77 -12.69
N HIS A 36 -9.28 -7.89 -12.98
CA HIS A 36 -8.17 -7.99 -13.94
C HIS A 36 -8.72 -8.52 -15.27
N ILE A 37 -8.54 -7.77 -16.33
CA ILE A 37 -9.14 -8.01 -17.64
C ILE A 37 -8.05 -8.22 -18.68
N GLU A 38 -8.11 -9.35 -19.34
CA GLU A 38 -7.22 -9.72 -20.46
C GLU A 38 -7.95 -9.73 -21.81
N VAL A 39 -9.28 -9.79 -21.79
CA VAL A 39 -10.14 -9.87 -22.96
C VAL A 39 -11.16 -8.73 -22.93
N ILE A 40 -11.29 -7.99 -24.03
CA ILE A 40 -12.16 -6.80 -24.09
C ILE A 40 -13.64 -7.10 -23.80
N ASP A 41 -14.11 -8.29 -24.13
CA ASP A 41 -15.51 -8.71 -23.93
C ASP A 41 -15.90 -8.76 -22.44
N GLU A 42 -14.93 -8.85 -21.52
CA GLU A 42 -15.14 -8.86 -20.07
C GLU A 42 -15.22 -7.45 -19.45
N LEU A 43 -14.89 -6.41 -20.24
CA LEU A 43 -14.71 -5.04 -19.72
C LEU A 43 -15.99 -4.46 -19.13
N GLU A 44 -17.14 -4.62 -19.78
CA GLU A 44 -18.42 -4.10 -19.30
C GLU A 44 -18.81 -4.75 -17.98
N GLN A 45 -18.69 -6.07 -17.86
CA GLN A 45 -18.96 -6.79 -16.61
C GLN A 45 -18.04 -6.35 -15.48
N ALA A 46 -16.76 -6.08 -15.77
CA ALA A 46 -15.79 -5.59 -14.80
C ALA A 46 -16.14 -4.18 -14.31
N ILE A 47 -16.63 -3.32 -15.21
CA ILE A 47 -17.11 -1.98 -14.85
C ILE A 47 -18.32 -2.07 -13.94
N ASP A 48 -19.32 -2.88 -14.29
CA ASP A 48 -20.51 -3.10 -13.44
C ASP A 48 -20.14 -3.62 -12.06
N HIS A 49 -19.17 -4.54 -11.99
CA HIS A 49 -18.62 -5.03 -10.73
C HIS A 49 -17.96 -3.91 -9.93
N ALA A 50 -17.11 -3.09 -10.53
CA ALA A 50 -16.46 -1.97 -9.85
C ALA A 50 -17.49 -0.95 -9.31
N ILE A 51 -18.51 -0.61 -10.10
CA ILE A 51 -19.59 0.31 -9.72
C ILE A 51 -20.34 -0.19 -8.49
N GLN A 52 -20.61 -1.50 -8.35
CA GLN A 52 -21.28 -2.09 -7.18
C GLN A 52 -20.50 -1.86 -5.87
N PHE A 53 -19.18 -1.70 -5.93
CA PHE A 53 -18.31 -1.44 -4.79
C PHE A 53 -17.96 0.05 -4.62
N SER A 54 -18.43 0.92 -5.51
CA SER A 54 -18.23 2.36 -5.44
C SER A 54 -19.43 3.07 -4.83
N ARG A 55 -19.20 3.93 -3.84
CA ARG A 55 -20.26 4.79 -3.26
C ARG A 55 -20.66 5.92 -4.20
N ARG A 56 -19.76 6.28 -5.13
CA ARG A 56 -19.95 7.35 -6.12
C ARG A 56 -20.47 6.83 -7.45
N ASN A 57 -20.60 5.51 -7.60
CA ASN A 57 -20.87 4.84 -8.87
C ASN A 57 -19.84 5.20 -9.95
N ASP A 58 -18.55 5.22 -9.55
CA ASP A 58 -17.46 5.65 -10.40
C ASP A 58 -16.33 4.62 -10.41
N TYR A 59 -15.59 4.55 -11.51
CA TYR A 59 -14.53 3.57 -11.73
C TYR A 59 -13.36 4.18 -12.47
N THR A 60 -12.22 3.48 -12.47
CA THR A 60 -11.06 3.79 -13.27
C THR A 60 -10.57 2.52 -13.98
N ILE A 61 -9.99 2.70 -15.16
CA ILE A 61 -9.35 1.63 -15.93
C ILE A 61 -7.87 1.97 -16.03
N GLU A 62 -7.03 1.09 -15.52
CA GLU A 62 -5.59 1.29 -15.51
C GLU A 62 -4.87 0.12 -16.16
N GLU A 63 -3.70 0.38 -16.74
CA GLU A 63 -2.77 -0.65 -17.18
C GLU A 63 -2.46 -1.61 -16.02
N TYR A 64 -2.55 -2.91 -16.26
CA TYR A 64 -2.04 -3.89 -15.32
C TYR A 64 -0.51 -3.93 -15.39
N VAL A 65 0.13 -3.62 -14.29
CA VAL A 65 1.58 -3.69 -14.15
C VAL A 65 1.92 -4.90 -13.28
N SER A 66 2.76 -5.79 -13.80
CA SER A 66 3.32 -6.91 -13.04
C SER A 66 4.55 -6.50 -12.25
N GLY A 67 4.80 -7.16 -11.12
CA GLY A 67 5.98 -6.91 -10.29
C GLY A 67 5.72 -7.15 -8.81
N GLY A 68 6.69 -6.87 -7.99
CA GLY A 68 6.57 -6.88 -6.53
C GLY A 68 5.79 -5.69 -6.01
N LEU A 69 4.88 -5.93 -5.07
CA LEU A 69 4.18 -4.86 -4.37
C LEU A 69 5.05 -4.34 -3.22
N HIS A 70 5.14 -3.04 -3.12
CA HIS A 70 5.91 -2.35 -2.09
C HIS A 70 5.15 -1.15 -1.56
N SER A 71 5.50 -0.73 -0.36
CA SER A 71 5.06 0.56 0.16
C SER A 71 6.23 1.42 0.63
N HIS A 72 6.00 2.71 0.59
CA HIS A 72 6.90 3.74 1.08
C HIS A 72 6.12 4.70 1.96
N SER A 73 6.52 4.82 3.21
CA SER A 73 6.02 5.84 4.13
C SER A 73 7.09 6.88 4.38
N ALA A 74 6.78 8.14 4.10
CA ALA A 74 7.68 9.27 4.30
C ALA A 74 7.06 10.34 5.19
N PHE A 75 7.82 10.85 6.13
CA PHE A 75 7.52 12.05 6.89
C PHE A 75 8.15 13.24 6.18
N ILE A 76 7.31 14.11 5.62
CA ILE A 76 7.72 15.29 4.88
C ILE A 76 7.92 16.46 5.83
N LYS A 77 9.01 17.19 5.61
CA LYS A 77 9.32 18.42 6.31
C LYS A 77 9.92 19.44 5.36
N HIS A 78 9.32 20.61 5.29
CA HIS A 78 9.74 21.70 4.39
C HIS A 78 9.89 21.27 2.92
N GLY A 79 8.96 20.41 2.46
CA GLY A 79 8.93 19.91 1.08
C GLY A 79 9.83 18.72 0.79
N SER A 80 10.66 18.28 1.73
CA SER A 80 11.61 17.17 1.56
C SER A 80 11.31 16.00 2.49
N VAL A 81 11.76 14.81 2.11
CA VAL A 81 11.69 13.60 2.94
C VAL A 81 12.69 13.72 4.09
N GLU A 82 12.19 13.84 5.33
CA GLU A 82 13.03 13.89 6.54
C GLU A 82 13.39 12.49 7.04
N ILE A 83 12.44 11.57 7.00
CA ILE A 83 12.62 10.15 7.32
C ILE A 83 11.64 9.30 6.54
N ASP A 84 12.06 8.11 6.13
CA ASP A 84 11.21 7.20 5.38
C ASP A 84 11.46 5.72 5.69
N PHE A 85 10.49 4.89 5.25
CA PHE A 85 10.50 3.46 5.44
C PHE A 85 9.97 2.77 4.18
N PHE A 86 10.73 1.77 3.69
CA PHE A 86 10.33 0.91 2.57
C PHE A 86 9.99 -0.48 3.09
N VAL A 87 8.85 -0.99 2.66
CA VAL A 87 8.29 -2.28 3.08
C VAL A 87 7.98 -3.11 1.85
N ASP A 88 8.33 -4.39 1.88
CA ASP A 88 7.90 -5.37 0.90
C ASP A 88 6.52 -5.89 1.31
N GLU A 89 5.57 -5.92 0.38
CA GLU A 89 4.19 -6.31 0.66
C GLU A 89 3.76 -7.51 -0.17
N TYR A 90 2.91 -8.34 0.42
CA TYR A 90 2.45 -9.61 -0.14
C TYR A 90 0.92 -9.68 -0.09
N CYS A 91 0.33 -10.27 -1.14
CA CYS A 91 -1.11 -10.49 -1.30
C CYS A 91 -1.33 -11.98 -1.63
N ASP A 92 -1.04 -12.87 -0.68
CA ASP A 92 -1.01 -14.31 -0.92
C ASP A 92 -2.41 -14.96 -0.74
N ALA A 93 -3.16 -14.52 0.27
CA ALA A 93 -4.49 -15.06 0.56
C ALA A 93 -5.58 -14.47 -0.33
N TYR A 94 -5.52 -13.17 -0.59
CA TYR A 94 -6.50 -12.45 -1.43
C TYR A 94 -5.78 -11.54 -2.41
N LYS A 95 -6.15 -11.64 -3.69
CA LYS A 95 -5.62 -10.70 -4.70
C LYS A 95 -5.92 -9.24 -4.28
N TYR A 96 -4.92 -8.38 -4.41
CA TYR A 96 -5.01 -6.93 -4.15
C TYR A 96 -5.26 -6.52 -2.69
N GLN A 97 -5.25 -7.46 -1.75
CA GLN A 97 -5.31 -7.17 -0.33
C GLN A 97 -4.02 -7.62 0.35
N VAL A 98 -3.31 -6.68 0.96
CA VAL A 98 -2.06 -6.96 1.66
C VAL A 98 -2.33 -7.80 2.90
N ASP A 99 -1.77 -9.00 2.95
CA ASP A 99 -1.80 -9.90 4.10
C ASP A 99 -0.43 -10.11 4.75
N GLY A 100 0.66 -9.88 4.02
CA GLY A 100 2.02 -9.95 4.50
C GLY A 100 2.79 -8.64 4.29
N SER A 101 3.68 -8.28 5.23
CA SER A 101 4.56 -7.12 5.09
C SER A 101 5.89 -7.36 5.79
N CYS A 102 7.01 -7.03 5.13
CA CYS A 102 8.35 -7.21 5.66
C CYS A 102 9.15 -5.90 5.65
N HIS A 103 9.72 -5.53 6.79
CA HIS A 103 10.63 -4.39 6.91
C HIS A 103 11.95 -4.83 7.56
N PRO A 104 13.11 -4.32 7.11
CA PRO A 104 13.30 -3.42 5.97
C PRO A 104 13.10 -4.14 4.63
N SER A 105 12.67 -3.38 3.63
CA SER A 105 12.57 -3.89 2.26
C SER A 105 13.95 -4.27 1.70
N ALA A 106 13.99 -5.39 0.99
CA ALA A 106 15.18 -5.86 0.27
C ALA A 106 15.44 -5.10 -1.06
N MET A 107 14.59 -4.13 -1.40
CA MET A 107 14.68 -3.34 -2.62
C MET A 107 16.03 -2.65 -2.76
N PRO A 108 16.62 -2.59 -3.99
CA PRO A 108 17.87 -1.88 -4.27
C PRO A 108 17.76 -0.37 -3.97
N GLU A 109 18.85 0.22 -3.49
CA GLU A 109 18.88 1.63 -3.07
C GLU A 109 18.68 2.62 -4.22
N ASN A 110 19.06 2.28 -5.45
CA ASN A 110 18.78 3.10 -6.63
C ASN A 110 17.27 3.30 -6.83
N ILE A 111 16.46 2.23 -6.74
CA ILE A 111 14.99 2.32 -6.84
C ILE A 111 14.42 3.12 -5.67
N LYS A 112 14.87 2.87 -4.44
CA LYS A 112 14.45 3.65 -3.26
C LYS A 112 14.70 5.15 -3.48
N SER A 113 15.86 5.51 -4.01
CA SER A 113 16.22 6.91 -4.28
C SER A 113 15.32 7.55 -5.34
N GLU A 114 14.97 6.82 -6.40
CA GLU A 114 14.05 7.31 -7.44
C GLU A 114 12.61 7.46 -6.91
N VAL A 115 12.15 6.53 -6.07
CA VAL A 115 10.85 6.65 -5.39
C VAL A 115 10.83 7.89 -4.50
N ARG A 116 11.86 8.13 -3.65
CA ARG A 116 11.96 9.34 -2.83
C ARG A 116 11.86 10.61 -3.67
N ALA A 117 12.66 10.71 -4.74
CA ALA A 117 12.64 11.86 -5.64
C ALA A 117 11.27 12.08 -6.29
N SER A 118 10.57 10.99 -6.65
CA SER A 118 9.21 11.05 -7.18
C SER A 118 8.19 11.53 -6.15
N ILE A 119 8.35 11.16 -4.88
CA ILE A 119 7.48 11.63 -3.80
C ILE A 119 7.74 13.12 -3.51
N GLU A 120 8.98 13.55 -3.42
CA GLU A 120 9.32 14.97 -3.24
C GLU A 120 8.76 15.83 -4.38
N LYS A 121 8.90 15.37 -5.63
CA LYS A 121 8.29 16.03 -6.78
C LYS A 121 6.75 16.09 -6.67
N LYS A 122 6.10 15.02 -6.17
CA LYS A 122 4.64 15.01 -5.93
C LYS A 122 4.26 16.01 -4.83
N VAL A 123 5.03 16.08 -3.75
CA VAL A 123 4.83 17.05 -2.66
C VAL A 123 4.87 18.48 -3.20
N ASP A 124 5.85 18.81 -4.03
CA ASP A 124 6.00 20.12 -4.67
C ASP A 124 4.84 20.44 -5.61
N ILE A 125 4.54 19.56 -6.57
CA ILE A 125 3.45 19.75 -7.56
C ILE A 125 2.10 19.97 -6.89
N LEU A 126 1.81 19.26 -5.81
CA LEU A 126 0.52 19.31 -5.11
C LEU A 126 0.51 20.35 -3.97
N GLY A 127 1.62 21.02 -3.71
CA GLY A 127 1.74 21.98 -2.60
C GLY A 127 1.45 21.34 -1.23
N LEU A 128 1.89 20.09 -1.01
CA LEU A 128 1.58 19.39 0.23
C LEU A 128 2.38 19.97 1.41
N CYS A 129 1.68 20.21 2.51
CA CYS A 129 2.31 20.63 3.76
C CYS A 129 3.07 19.47 4.42
N ASP A 130 3.84 19.78 5.47
CA ASP A 130 4.52 18.82 6.32
C ASP A 130 3.58 17.72 6.81
N GLY A 131 4.10 16.52 7.01
CA GLY A 131 3.34 15.38 7.52
C GLY A 131 3.60 14.09 6.75
N LEU A 132 2.90 13.03 7.18
CA LEU A 132 3.03 11.71 6.60
C LEU A 132 2.46 11.67 5.18
N ILE A 133 3.19 11.02 4.29
CA ILE A 133 2.71 10.51 3.01
C ILE A 133 3.01 9.02 2.94
N HIS A 134 1.99 8.22 2.64
CA HIS A 134 2.14 6.80 2.41
C HIS A 134 1.80 6.49 0.97
N THR A 135 2.62 5.68 0.32
CA THR A 135 2.50 5.37 -1.11
C THR A 135 2.66 3.89 -1.31
N GLN A 136 1.79 3.28 -2.12
CA GLN A 136 1.99 1.94 -2.66
C GLN A 136 2.47 2.03 -4.11
N PHE A 137 3.34 1.12 -4.49
CA PHE A 137 3.89 1.05 -5.83
C PHE A 137 4.28 -0.38 -6.21
N ILE A 138 4.25 -0.66 -7.50
CA ILE A 138 4.78 -1.90 -8.08
C ILE A 138 6.20 -1.63 -8.54
N ALA A 139 7.11 -2.57 -8.29
CA ALA A 139 8.46 -2.52 -8.83
C ALA A 139 8.76 -3.80 -9.62
N GLN A 140 9.40 -3.64 -10.78
CA GLN A 140 9.89 -4.72 -11.62
C GLN A 140 11.21 -4.31 -12.25
N ASP A 141 12.24 -5.09 -12.04
CA ASP A 141 13.60 -4.79 -12.49
C ASP A 141 14.07 -3.41 -11.98
N GLU A 142 14.41 -2.50 -12.88
CA GLU A 142 14.85 -1.14 -12.55
C GLU A 142 13.73 -0.09 -12.68
N ARG A 143 12.47 -0.51 -12.80
CA ARG A 143 11.31 0.38 -12.96
C ARG A 143 10.34 0.25 -11.82
N PHE A 144 9.56 1.32 -11.57
CA PHE A 144 8.46 1.30 -10.61
C PHE A 144 7.29 2.13 -11.12
N TRP A 145 6.10 1.86 -10.57
CA TRP A 145 4.86 2.58 -10.86
C TRP A 145 4.11 2.86 -9.57
N LEU A 146 3.86 4.13 -9.30
CA LEU A 146 3.06 4.56 -8.16
C LEU A 146 1.59 4.22 -8.42
N ILE A 147 0.97 3.42 -7.55
CA ILE A 147 -0.42 2.98 -7.72
C ILE A 147 -1.38 3.63 -6.73
N GLU A 148 -0.91 4.02 -5.56
CA GLU A 148 -1.72 4.71 -4.57
C GLU A 148 -0.86 5.66 -3.74
N CYS A 149 -1.46 6.77 -3.31
CA CYS A 149 -0.81 7.73 -2.44
C CYS A 149 -1.83 8.34 -1.47
N MET A 150 -1.53 8.31 -0.18
CA MET A 150 -2.45 8.78 0.85
C MET A 150 -1.75 9.63 1.91
N ARG A 151 -2.49 10.57 2.52
CA ARG A 151 -2.01 11.47 3.59
C ARG A 151 -2.45 10.97 4.97
N ARG A 152 -2.37 9.67 5.21
CA ARG A 152 -2.71 9.03 6.48
C ARG A 152 -1.85 7.78 6.70
N ALA A 153 -1.77 7.33 7.94
CA ALA A 153 -1.22 6.02 8.25
C ALA A 153 -2.10 4.91 7.66
N PRO A 154 -1.51 3.82 7.12
CA PRO A 154 -2.26 2.62 6.75
C PRO A 154 -2.99 2.01 7.94
N GLY A 155 -4.12 1.34 7.68
CA GLY A 155 -4.98 0.78 8.74
C GLY A 155 -4.61 -0.63 9.22
N ASP A 156 -3.53 -1.19 8.73
CA ASP A 156 -3.16 -2.62 8.82
C ASP A 156 -2.01 -2.90 9.82
N LEU A 157 -1.87 -2.09 10.86
CA LEU A 157 -0.77 -2.15 11.84
C LEU A 157 0.62 -1.85 11.25
N TYR A 158 0.69 -1.22 10.09
CA TYR A 158 1.95 -0.80 9.45
C TYR A 158 2.85 0.00 10.41
N GLY A 159 2.28 0.94 11.15
CA GLY A 159 3.04 1.72 12.14
C GLY A 159 3.70 0.84 13.20
N ARG A 160 3.03 -0.25 13.63
CA ARG A 160 3.60 -1.22 14.59
C ARG A 160 4.77 -2.00 13.99
N LEU A 161 4.66 -2.41 12.72
CA LEU A 161 5.76 -3.04 12.00
C LEU A 161 7.02 -2.16 12.02
N ILE A 162 6.87 -0.88 11.67
CA ILE A 162 7.98 0.08 11.67
C ILE A 162 8.53 0.31 13.08
N GLU A 163 7.66 0.50 14.08
CA GLU A 163 8.06 0.69 15.49
C GLU A 163 8.89 -0.49 16.01
N HIS A 164 8.45 -1.72 15.76
CA HIS A 164 9.18 -2.92 16.19
C HIS A 164 10.49 -3.13 15.44
N SER A 165 10.52 -2.81 14.16
CA SER A 165 11.72 -2.97 13.33
C SER A 165 12.79 -1.94 13.65
N THR A 166 12.40 -0.68 13.88
CA THR A 166 13.35 0.46 13.91
C THR A 166 13.44 1.14 15.28
N GLY A 167 12.44 0.98 16.14
CA GLY A 167 12.27 1.80 17.34
C GLY A 167 11.76 3.22 17.07
N PHE A 168 11.52 3.60 15.80
CA PHE A 168 10.93 4.89 15.46
C PHE A 168 9.46 4.92 15.87
N PRO A 169 9.01 5.89 16.67
CA PRO A 169 7.64 5.93 17.19
C PRO A 169 6.65 6.45 16.14
N TYR A 170 6.44 5.67 15.09
CA TYR A 170 5.71 6.02 13.87
C TYR A 170 4.32 6.62 14.14
N ASN A 171 3.52 5.96 14.96
CA ASN A 171 2.15 6.41 15.23
C ASN A 171 2.14 7.72 16.03
N ARG A 172 3.06 7.89 16.98
CA ARG A 172 3.21 9.14 17.72
C ARG A 172 3.66 10.28 16.83
N GLU A 173 4.66 10.06 15.99
CA GLU A 173 5.18 11.09 15.09
C GLU A 173 4.14 11.46 14.02
N ASN A 174 3.33 10.50 13.56
CA ASN A 174 2.18 10.81 12.70
C ASN A 174 1.16 11.72 13.42
N LEU A 175 0.84 11.45 14.69
CA LEU A 175 -0.04 12.31 15.48
C LEU A 175 0.55 13.71 15.68
N HIS A 176 1.85 13.82 15.95
CA HIS A 176 2.55 15.09 16.14
C HIS A 176 2.39 16.02 14.94
N GLN A 177 2.35 15.50 13.72
CA GLN A 177 2.14 16.31 12.51
C GLN A 177 0.78 17.04 12.54
N TYR A 178 -0.28 16.36 12.98
CA TYR A 178 -1.62 16.97 13.12
C TYR A 178 -1.69 18.01 14.23
N LEU A 179 -0.82 17.89 15.23
CA LEU A 179 -0.72 18.85 16.35
C LEU A 179 0.26 19.99 16.06
N GLY A 180 0.93 20.00 14.91
CA GLY A 180 1.94 21.01 14.57
C GLY A 180 3.24 20.93 15.39
N ILE A 181 3.51 19.78 16.05
CA ILE A 181 4.69 19.61 16.90
C ILE A 181 5.96 19.33 16.09
N GLY A 182 5.80 18.77 14.89
CA GLY A 182 6.92 18.33 14.06
C GLY A 182 7.58 17.03 14.54
N ILE A 183 8.51 16.51 13.75
CA ILE A 183 9.23 15.27 14.05
C ILE A 183 10.30 15.54 15.13
N VAL A 184 10.34 14.67 16.15
CA VAL A 184 11.33 14.79 17.21
C VAL A 184 12.69 14.28 16.71
N LYS A 185 13.73 15.11 16.75
CA LYS A 185 15.08 14.80 16.22
C LYS A 185 15.71 13.51 16.78
N ASN A 186 15.36 13.11 18.00
CA ASN A 186 15.88 11.90 18.65
C ASN A 186 15.13 10.62 18.24
N ALA A 187 14.13 10.71 17.38
CA ALA A 187 13.32 9.59 16.92
C ALA A 187 13.88 8.91 15.65
N ILE A 188 15.01 9.39 15.12
CA ILE A 188 15.61 8.82 13.91
C ILE A 188 16.19 7.43 14.24
N PRO A 189 15.77 6.37 13.56
CA PRO A 189 16.25 5.03 13.83
C PRO A 189 17.73 4.90 13.45
N LEU A 190 18.54 4.29 14.34
CA LEU A 190 19.96 4.03 14.11
C LEU A 190 20.20 2.71 13.38
N SER A 191 19.26 1.76 13.48
CA SER A 191 19.31 0.45 12.83
C SER A 191 17.92 -0.14 12.71
N SER A 192 17.74 -1.07 11.77
CA SER A 192 16.51 -1.82 11.63
C SER A 192 16.73 -3.31 11.87
N LYS A 193 15.72 -3.98 12.46
CA LYS A 193 15.67 -5.45 12.60
C LYS A 193 14.66 -5.98 11.61
N PRO A 194 14.93 -7.12 10.93
CA PRO A 194 13.94 -7.75 10.08
C PRO A 194 12.71 -8.15 10.88
N ILE A 195 11.55 -7.64 10.48
CA ILE A 195 10.24 -7.99 11.05
C ILE A 195 9.30 -8.34 9.92
N LEU A 196 8.61 -9.45 10.07
CA LEU A 196 7.51 -9.88 9.22
C LEU A 196 6.19 -9.68 9.99
N ARG A 197 5.25 -8.97 9.38
CA ARG A 197 3.85 -8.93 9.80
C ARG A 197 3.04 -9.82 8.87
N HIS A 198 2.17 -10.64 9.44
CA HIS A 198 1.23 -11.45 8.66
C HIS A 198 -0.17 -11.33 9.26
N THR A 199 -1.16 -11.05 8.42
CA THR A 199 -2.58 -11.03 8.79
C THR A 199 -3.20 -12.36 8.43
N ILE A 200 -3.74 -13.04 9.43
CA ILE A 200 -4.46 -14.29 9.27
C ILE A 200 -5.95 -14.01 9.37
N SER A 201 -6.72 -14.46 8.40
CA SER A 201 -8.18 -14.35 8.37
C SER A 201 -8.81 -15.72 8.14
N SER A 202 -10.05 -15.89 8.60
CA SER A 202 -10.88 -17.05 8.29
C SER A 202 -12.01 -16.63 7.37
N THR A 203 -12.34 -17.46 6.39
CA THR A 203 -13.51 -17.29 5.52
C THR A 203 -14.80 -17.76 6.20
N GLU A 204 -14.70 -18.45 7.35
CA GLU A 204 -15.84 -18.96 8.10
C GLU A 204 -16.11 -18.10 9.35
N THR A 205 -17.31 -17.58 9.44
CA THR A 205 -17.75 -16.56 10.42
C THR A 205 -17.75 -17.03 11.90
N MET A 206 -17.58 -18.31 12.20
CA MET A 206 -17.79 -18.87 13.54
C MET A 206 -16.70 -19.83 14.02
N MET A 207 -15.55 -19.91 13.34
CA MET A 207 -14.49 -20.81 13.75
C MET A 207 -13.51 -20.15 14.71
N PRO A 208 -13.16 -20.76 15.85
CA PRO A 208 -12.03 -20.34 16.65
C PRO A 208 -10.75 -20.53 15.84
N ILE A 209 -9.97 -19.47 15.67
CA ILE A 209 -8.67 -19.54 15.00
C ILE A 209 -7.64 -19.96 16.05
N GLY A 210 -7.14 -21.19 15.91
CA GLY A 210 -5.96 -21.67 16.61
C GLY A 210 -4.81 -21.75 15.60
N PHE A 211 -3.66 -21.19 15.92
CA PHE A 211 -2.48 -21.34 15.08
C PHE A 211 -1.25 -21.70 15.91
N THR A 212 -0.37 -22.47 15.31
CA THR A 212 0.92 -22.80 15.89
C THR A 212 2.00 -22.33 14.94
N THR A 213 2.96 -21.56 15.45
CA THR A 213 4.12 -21.17 14.66
C THR A 213 5.22 -22.21 14.82
N HIS A 214 5.82 -22.62 13.70
CA HIS A 214 6.96 -23.53 13.68
C HIS A 214 8.29 -22.81 13.39
N PHE A 215 8.31 -21.47 13.55
CA PHE A 215 9.51 -20.69 13.34
C PHE A 215 10.28 -20.51 14.65
N GLU A 216 11.56 -20.72 14.63
CA GLU A 216 12.48 -20.25 15.68
C GLU A 216 12.63 -18.75 15.52
N THR A 217 11.74 -17.99 16.17
CA THR A 217 11.80 -16.53 16.21
C THR A 217 12.27 -16.08 17.57
N CYS A 218 13.09 -15.03 17.60
CA CYS A 218 13.50 -14.42 18.86
C CYS A 218 12.37 -13.64 19.54
N TRP A 219 11.29 -13.34 18.83
CA TRP A 219 10.12 -12.60 19.32
C TRP A 219 8.92 -12.79 18.40
N GLN A 220 7.73 -12.87 19.00
CA GLN A 220 6.46 -12.80 18.26
C GLN A 220 5.41 -12.07 19.11
N GLU A 221 4.52 -11.35 18.44
CA GLU A 221 3.35 -10.70 19.04
C GLU A 221 2.12 -11.10 18.22
N VAL A 222 1.04 -11.40 18.90
CA VAL A 222 -0.25 -11.71 18.30
C VAL A 222 -1.25 -10.63 18.70
N ILE A 223 -1.80 -9.94 17.69
CA ILE A 223 -2.74 -8.84 17.90
C ILE A 223 -4.09 -9.24 17.31
N PRO A 224 -5.12 -9.51 18.14
CA PRO A 224 -6.47 -9.75 17.64
C PRO A 224 -7.02 -8.47 16.99
N LEU A 225 -7.40 -8.53 15.71
CA LEU A 225 -8.04 -7.42 15.00
C LEU A 225 -9.56 -7.44 15.16
N HIS A 226 -10.14 -8.64 15.29
CA HIS A 226 -11.55 -8.88 15.52
C HIS A 226 -11.76 -9.93 16.59
N SER A 227 -12.83 -9.80 17.37
CA SER A 227 -13.25 -10.85 18.30
C SER A 227 -13.93 -11.99 17.53
N SER A 228 -13.81 -13.23 18.03
CA SER A 228 -14.55 -14.36 17.50
C SER A 228 -16.05 -14.07 17.43
N GLY A 229 -16.67 -14.33 16.27
CA GLY A 229 -18.10 -14.11 16.03
C GLY A 229 -18.50 -12.70 15.60
N GLN A 230 -17.53 -11.82 15.32
CA GLN A 230 -17.79 -10.55 14.63
C GLN A 230 -17.50 -10.72 13.14
N PRO A 231 -18.39 -10.22 12.24
CA PRO A 231 -18.19 -10.26 10.81
C PRO A 231 -17.02 -9.36 10.36
#